data_8cd72ca03698fa9d3c37d62b6f359977
#
_entry.id   8cd72ca03698fa9d3c37d62b6f359977
#
_cell.length_a   1.000
_cell.length_b   1.000
_cell.length_c   1.000
_cell.angle_alpha   90.00
_cell.angle_beta   90.00
_cell.angle_gamma   90.00
#
_symmetry.space_group_name_H-M   'P 1'
#
loop_
_entity.id
_entity.type
_entity.pdbx_description
1 polymer ?
#
loop_
_entity_poly.entity_id
_entity_poly.type
_entity_poly.pdbx_seq_one_letter_code
_entity_poly.pdbx_strand_id
1 'polypeptide(L)'
;SPQPPPAEVVLTQLINEITAIPRSMILVLDDYHLLEAQAIHDALTFLLEHLPSQMHVVIASREDPPLPLARLRARDQLIELRATDLRFTSSEAADFLNRVMGLGLSAEDVAALEARTEGWIAGLQLAALALQGPISMQGRKDPATLIESFTGSHRFVLDYLVEEVLEQQSKSIQTFLLQTTVLKRLTGSLCDAILSRGAEEQRSEWDPDTSAPHLPSSSASGQEILEHLERSNLFVIPLDEERRWYRYHHLFADLLWQRLHRTQPEQIPGLHGRASLWYEQNGFVDEAIEHALRAEDFGRAADLVEGRAETLWGSGEQIRLQGWLEALPAEQVCSRPQLCIFHAWGLFASGQQSAAEQSLQAAERALDRTAGRETDAAPAKRVHMPVSDMTKIQGRAAA
;
A
#
# COMPACT_ATOMS: atom_id res chain seq x y z
N SER A 1 -2.66 56.36 -4.96
CA SER A 1 -1.65 55.79 -4.06
C SER A 1 -0.42 55.44 -4.89
N PRO A 2 0.82 55.73 -4.46
CA PRO A 2 2.00 55.32 -5.17
C PRO A 2 1.98 53.78 -5.29
N GLN A 3 2.22 53.25 -6.50
CA GLN A 3 2.38 51.80 -6.68
C GLN A 3 3.57 51.33 -5.87
N PRO A 4 3.46 50.18 -5.17
CA PRO A 4 4.60 49.61 -4.46
C PRO A 4 5.73 49.33 -5.48
N PRO A 5 7.00 49.50 -5.10
CA PRO A 5 8.13 49.22 -5.97
C PRO A 5 8.11 47.75 -6.39
N PRO A 6 8.62 47.40 -7.59
CA PRO A 6 8.76 46.01 -8.01
C PRO A 6 9.53 45.20 -6.96
N ALA A 7 9.13 43.92 -6.75
CA ALA A 7 9.75 43.05 -5.76
C ALA A 7 11.28 42.96 -5.92
N GLU A 8 11.76 42.92 -7.16
CA GLU A 8 13.20 42.86 -7.50
C GLU A 8 13.99 44.05 -6.97
N VAL A 9 13.40 45.27 -6.97
CA VAL A 9 14.05 46.48 -6.44
C VAL A 9 14.22 46.38 -4.92
N VAL A 10 13.19 45.93 -4.23
CA VAL A 10 13.22 45.69 -2.77
C VAL A 10 14.22 44.60 -2.41
N LEU A 11 14.21 43.49 -3.16
CA LEU A 11 15.13 42.38 -2.93
C LEU A 11 16.58 42.78 -3.23
N THR A 12 16.84 43.56 -4.28
CA THR A 12 18.19 44.06 -4.58
C THR A 12 18.72 44.90 -3.44
N GLN A 13 17.89 45.77 -2.87
CA GLN A 13 18.28 46.58 -1.70
C GLN A 13 18.57 45.67 -0.48
N LEU A 14 17.71 44.70 -0.22
CA LEU A 14 17.87 43.73 0.86
C LEU A 14 19.18 42.92 0.70
N ILE A 15 19.45 42.42 -0.48
CA ILE A 15 20.68 41.67 -0.82
C ILE A 15 21.92 42.54 -0.54
N ASN A 16 21.90 43.82 -0.93
CA ASN A 16 23.02 44.73 -0.69
C ASN A 16 23.21 44.99 0.80
N GLU A 17 22.14 45.16 1.56
CA GLU A 17 22.20 45.34 3.02
C GLU A 17 22.72 44.08 3.72
N ILE A 18 22.26 42.90 3.33
CA ILE A 18 22.76 41.61 3.85
C ILE A 18 24.24 41.45 3.52
N THR A 19 24.66 41.80 2.30
CA THR A 19 26.06 41.67 1.88
C THR A 19 27.01 42.51 2.77
N ALA A 20 26.53 43.60 3.33
CA ALA A 20 27.28 44.44 4.27
C ALA A 20 27.42 43.83 5.68
N ILE A 21 26.67 42.79 6.01
CA ILE A 21 26.69 42.14 7.32
C ILE A 21 27.82 41.07 7.35
N PRO A 22 28.81 41.18 8.26
CA PRO A 22 29.96 40.30 8.30
C PRO A 22 29.71 38.97 9.03
N ARG A 23 28.46 38.53 9.15
CA ARG A 23 28.07 37.29 9.87
C ARG A 23 27.28 36.40 8.94
N SER A 24 27.47 35.06 9.12
CA SER A 24 26.60 34.10 8.46
C SER A 24 25.16 34.24 8.94
N MET A 25 24.24 34.12 7.99
CA MET A 25 22.81 34.23 8.20
C MET A 25 22.11 33.00 7.62
N ILE A 26 21.10 32.52 8.30
CA ILE A 26 20.23 31.43 7.84
C ILE A 26 18.81 31.95 7.81
N LEU A 27 18.20 31.94 6.64
CA LEU A 27 16.76 32.17 6.45
C LEU A 27 16.08 30.81 6.41
N VAL A 28 15.13 30.59 7.32
CA VAL A 28 14.33 29.37 7.34
C VAL A 28 12.92 29.71 6.88
N LEU A 29 12.44 29.03 5.86
CA LEU A 29 11.07 29.10 5.34
C LEU A 29 10.41 27.75 5.63
N ASP A 30 9.54 27.75 6.65
CA ASP A 30 8.80 26.56 7.04
C ASP A 30 7.44 26.52 6.34
N ASP A 31 6.89 25.31 6.13
CA ASP A 31 5.61 25.08 5.48
C ASP A 31 5.46 25.80 4.12
N TYR A 32 6.54 25.82 3.33
CA TYR A 32 6.58 26.55 2.06
C TYR A 32 5.49 26.10 1.06
N HIS A 33 5.01 24.88 1.17
CA HIS A 33 3.93 24.31 0.35
C HIS A 33 2.58 25.03 0.51
N LEU A 34 2.42 25.87 1.54
CA LEU A 34 1.20 26.70 1.74
C LEU A 34 1.19 27.97 0.88
N LEU A 35 2.29 28.28 0.19
CA LEU A 35 2.41 29.47 -0.64
C LEU A 35 2.00 29.16 -2.08
N GLU A 36 0.89 29.76 -2.54
CA GLU A 36 0.33 29.54 -3.88
C GLU A 36 0.67 30.65 -4.88
N ALA A 37 1.06 31.82 -4.38
CA ALA A 37 1.24 33.00 -5.22
C ALA A 37 2.53 32.93 -6.05
N GLN A 38 2.42 32.84 -7.38
CA GLN A 38 3.56 32.78 -8.31
C GLN A 38 4.57 33.92 -8.11
N ALA A 39 4.10 35.12 -7.78
CA ALA A 39 4.96 36.28 -7.51
C ALA A 39 5.92 36.06 -6.31
N ILE A 40 5.54 35.21 -5.33
CA ILE A 40 6.42 34.86 -4.21
C ILE A 40 7.50 33.90 -4.69
N HIS A 41 7.13 32.92 -5.51
CA HIS A 41 8.08 31.96 -6.08
C HIS A 41 9.10 32.65 -6.99
N ASP A 42 8.65 33.59 -7.80
CA ASP A 42 9.52 34.41 -8.66
C ASP A 42 10.47 35.27 -7.83
N ALA A 43 9.96 35.91 -6.78
CA ALA A 43 10.76 36.72 -5.85
C ALA A 43 11.82 35.88 -5.12
N LEU A 44 11.45 34.69 -4.64
CA LEU A 44 12.40 33.78 -4.00
C LEU A 44 13.43 33.24 -5.02
N THR A 45 13.01 32.95 -6.24
CA THR A 45 13.93 32.54 -7.31
C THR A 45 14.97 33.63 -7.57
N PHE A 46 14.55 34.88 -7.66
CA PHE A 46 15.45 36.04 -7.79
C PHE A 46 16.44 36.13 -6.62
N LEU A 47 15.94 35.96 -5.39
CA LEU A 47 16.80 35.98 -4.18
C LEU A 47 17.85 34.86 -4.24
N LEU A 48 17.45 33.63 -4.58
CA LEU A 48 18.35 32.47 -4.68
C LEU A 48 19.43 32.65 -5.76
N GLU A 49 19.10 33.30 -6.88
CA GLU A 49 20.06 33.57 -7.94
C GLU A 49 21.13 34.62 -7.55
N HIS A 50 20.80 35.48 -6.61
CA HIS A 50 21.67 36.58 -6.17
C HIS A 50 22.06 36.44 -4.69
N LEU A 51 22.01 35.22 -4.14
CA LEU A 51 22.22 34.98 -2.72
C LEU A 51 23.64 35.36 -2.29
N PRO A 52 23.82 36.22 -1.26
CA PRO A 52 25.11 36.54 -0.72
C PRO A 52 25.79 35.31 -0.11
N SER A 53 27.11 35.20 -0.21
CA SER A 53 27.89 34.06 0.25
C SER A 53 27.75 33.74 1.75
N GLN A 54 27.40 34.73 2.56
CA GLN A 54 27.16 34.57 3.99
C GLN A 54 25.73 34.17 4.35
N MET A 55 24.82 34.08 3.36
CA MET A 55 23.42 33.72 3.59
C MET A 55 23.14 32.31 3.09
N HIS A 56 22.46 31.52 3.90
CA HIS A 56 21.92 30.24 3.57
C HIS A 56 20.39 30.27 3.67
N VAL A 57 19.70 29.59 2.77
CA VAL A 57 18.26 29.44 2.81
C VAL A 57 17.93 27.97 3.06
N VAL A 58 17.08 27.73 4.05
CA VAL A 58 16.52 26.40 4.37
C VAL A 58 15.05 26.46 4.07
N ILE A 59 14.55 25.57 3.25
CA ILE A 59 13.13 25.47 2.91
C ILE A 59 12.62 24.13 3.42
N ALA A 60 11.65 24.14 4.33
CA ALA A 60 10.92 22.94 4.72
C ALA A 60 9.55 22.96 3.99
N SER A 61 9.26 21.84 3.33
CA SER A 61 8.07 21.72 2.50
C SER A 61 7.62 20.26 2.42
N ARG A 62 6.32 20.03 2.33
CA ARG A 62 5.77 18.68 2.09
C ARG A 62 5.92 18.27 0.62
N GLU A 63 6.00 19.24 -0.29
CA GLU A 63 6.11 19.05 -1.74
C GLU A 63 7.37 19.74 -2.27
N ASP A 64 7.81 19.33 -3.46
CA ASP A 64 8.87 20.04 -4.15
C ASP A 64 8.43 21.47 -4.44
N PRO A 65 9.14 22.49 -3.92
CA PRO A 65 8.76 23.87 -4.17
C PRO A 65 8.88 24.21 -5.67
N PRO A 66 7.98 25.06 -6.22
CA PRO A 66 8.02 25.48 -7.62
C PRO A 66 9.19 26.46 -7.89
N LEU A 67 10.39 25.99 -7.60
CA LEU A 67 11.67 26.68 -7.77
C LEU A 67 12.51 25.95 -8.80
N PRO A 68 13.54 26.58 -9.40
CA PRO A 68 14.37 25.96 -10.42
C PRO A 68 15.35 24.92 -9.84
N LEU A 69 14.84 23.88 -9.15
CA LEU A 69 15.63 22.87 -8.42
C LEU A 69 16.65 22.16 -9.32
N ALA A 70 16.27 21.81 -10.54
CA ALA A 70 17.17 21.16 -11.49
C ALA A 70 18.39 22.02 -11.81
N ARG A 71 18.21 23.35 -11.94
CA ARG A 71 19.29 24.31 -12.19
C ARG A 71 20.19 24.48 -10.97
N LEU A 72 19.60 24.57 -9.77
CA LEU A 72 20.35 24.67 -8.52
C LEU A 72 21.18 23.40 -8.29
N ARG A 73 20.61 22.23 -8.55
CA ARG A 73 21.30 20.94 -8.46
C ARG A 73 22.47 20.86 -9.44
N ALA A 74 22.26 21.27 -10.69
CA ALA A 74 23.32 21.27 -11.70
C ALA A 74 24.49 22.23 -11.38
N ARG A 75 24.28 23.23 -10.49
CA ARG A 75 25.29 24.20 -10.05
C ARG A 75 25.92 23.85 -8.70
N ASP A 76 25.56 22.69 -8.10
CA ASP A 76 25.98 22.30 -6.76
C ASP A 76 25.61 23.35 -5.68
N GLN A 77 24.43 23.95 -5.84
CA GLN A 77 23.89 24.99 -4.95
C GLN A 77 22.67 24.49 -4.15
N LEU A 78 22.39 23.19 -4.20
CA LEU A 78 21.23 22.58 -3.54
C LEU A 78 21.66 21.35 -2.76
N ILE A 79 21.30 21.31 -1.48
CA ILE A 79 21.34 20.11 -0.65
C ILE A 79 19.88 19.70 -0.43
N GLU A 80 19.56 18.45 -0.77
CA GLU A 80 18.20 17.90 -0.60
C GLU A 80 18.21 16.87 0.50
N LEU A 81 17.32 17.05 1.46
CA LEU A 81 17.00 16.06 2.48
C LEU A 81 15.59 15.55 2.20
N ARG A 82 15.49 14.31 1.80
CA ARG A 82 14.22 13.66 1.44
C ARG A 82 13.66 12.85 2.62
N ALA A 83 12.41 12.41 2.50
CA ALA A 83 11.76 11.61 3.54
C ALA A 83 12.59 10.37 3.94
N THR A 84 13.30 9.75 2.99
CA THR A 84 14.20 8.61 3.23
C THR A 84 15.41 8.97 4.10
N ASP A 85 15.93 10.20 3.95
CA ASP A 85 17.09 10.68 4.71
C ASP A 85 16.71 11.09 6.13
N LEU A 86 15.42 11.39 6.34
CA LEU A 86 14.86 11.82 7.62
C LEU A 86 14.29 10.66 8.46
N ARG A 87 14.31 9.43 7.92
CA ARG A 87 13.89 8.25 8.68
C ARG A 87 14.93 7.92 9.75
N PHE A 88 14.43 7.63 10.93
CA PHE A 88 15.29 7.17 12.01
C PHE A 88 15.80 5.75 11.72
N THR A 89 17.11 5.59 11.88
CA THR A 89 17.73 4.26 11.95
C THR A 89 17.36 3.59 13.27
N SER A 90 17.54 2.27 13.37
CA SER A 90 17.25 1.53 14.60
C SER A 90 18.03 2.07 15.82
N SER A 91 19.26 2.59 15.62
CA SER A 91 20.03 3.21 16.70
C SER A 91 19.48 4.57 17.13
N GLU A 92 19.06 5.40 16.19
CA GLU A 92 18.41 6.69 16.49
C GLU A 92 17.05 6.48 17.14
N ALA A 93 16.27 5.49 16.68
CA ALA A 93 15.02 5.08 17.31
C ALA A 93 15.24 4.62 18.77
N ALA A 94 16.29 3.83 19.03
CA ALA A 94 16.65 3.39 20.38
C ALA A 94 17.03 4.57 21.29
N ASP A 95 17.85 5.48 20.79
CA ASP A 95 18.23 6.69 21.53
C ASP A 95 17.00 7.57 21.82
N PHE A 96 16.14 7.77 20.84
CA PHE A 96 14.92 8.55 21.00
C PHE A 96 13.98 7.91 22.03
N LEU A 97 13.63 6.63 21.86
CA LEU A 97 12.66 5.95 22.72
C LEU A 97 13.18 5.77 24.16
N ASN A 98 14.46 5.43 24.33
CA ASN A 98 15.02 5.10 25.64
C ASN A 98 15.63 6.31 26.34
N ARG A 99 16.35 7.21 25.64
CA ARG A 99 17.03 8.35 26.28
C ARG A 99 16.17 9.59 26.31
N VAL A 100 15.43 9.90 25.22
CA VAL A 100 14.57 11.10 25.16
C VAL A 100 13.23 10.83 25.82
N MET A 101 12.58 9.71 25.44
CA MET A 101 11.25 9.36 25.96
C MET A 101 11.29 8.54 27.27
N GLY A 102 12.44 8.00 27.66
CA GLY A 102 12.64 7.32 28.94
C GLY A 102 11.92 5.99 29.12
N LEU A 103 11.67 5.25 28.03
CA LEU A 103 10.83 4.03 28.05
C LEU A 103 11.59 2.79 28.53
N GLY A 104 12.93 2.71 28.33
CA GLY A 104 13.72 1.55 28.74
C GLY A 104 13.39 0.25 27.97
N LEU A 105 13.04 0.38 26.69
CA LEU A 105 12.66 -0.75 25.83
C LEU A 105 13.88 -1.62 25.48
N SER A 106 13.63 -2.92 25.28
CA SER A 106 14.63 -3.85 24.76
C SER A 106 14.99 -3.53 23.31
N ALA A 107 16.13 -4.04 22.81
CA ALA A 107 16.49 -3.90 21.40
C ALA A 107 15.47 -4.54 20.45
N GLU A 108 14.84 -5.62 20.88
CA GLU A 108 13.80 -6.33 20.14
C GLU A 108 12.52 -5.49 20.03
N ASP A 109 12.09 -4.85 21.13
CA ASP A 109 10.94 -3.96 21.16
C ASP A 109 11.16 -2.72 20.27
N VAL A 110 12.36 -2.14 20.33
CA VAL A 110 12.74 -1.00 19.48
C VAL A 110 12.70 -1.39 18.01
N ALA A 111 13.27 -2.54 17.64
CA ALA A 111 13.24 -3.03 16.27
C ALA A 111 11.81 -3.30 15.78
N ALA A 112 10.94 -3.82 16.63
CA ALA A 112 9.54 -4.04 16.30
C ALA A 112 8.78 -2.73 16.06
N LEU A 113 9.03 -1.69 16.87
CA LEU A 113 8.44 -0.35 16.67
C LEU A 113 9.00 0.34 15.42
N GLU A 114 10.30 0.26 15.20
CA GLU A 114 10.96 0.82 14.02
C GLU A 114 10.42 0.19 12.74
N ALA A 115 10.29 -1.14 12.69
CA ALA A 115 9.72 -1.84 11.55
C ALA A 115 8.27 -1.43 11.26
N ARG A 116 7.45 -1.13 12.30
CA ARG A 116 6.06 -0.69 12.14
C ARG A 116 5.93 0.76 11.71
N THR A 117 6.80 1.61 12.24
CA THR A 117 6.82 3.05 11.93
C THR A 117 7.68 3.37 10.71
N GLU A 118 8.44 2.40 10.21
CA GLU A 118 9.40 2.56 9.12
C GLU A 118 10.37 3.73 9.38
N GLY A 119 10.77 3.93 10.64
CA GLY A 119 11.63 5.03 11.07
C GLY A 119 10.95 6.42 11.07
N TRP A 120 9.64 6.49 10.85
CA TRP A 120 8.92 7.76 10.90
C TRP A 120 8.84 8.29 12.34
N ILE A 121 9.50 9.45 12.57
CA ILE A 121 9.68 10.01 13.93
C ILE A 121 8.36 10.32 14.63
N ALA A 122 7.37 10.89 13.92
CA ALA A 122 6.07 11.17 14.55
C ALA A 122 5.36 9.86 14.93
N GLY A 123 5.48 8.80 14.12
CA GLY A 123 4.99 7.46 14.47
C GLY A 123 5.66 6.90 15.72
N LEU A 124 6.98 7.04 15.84
CA LEU A 124 7.73 6.64 17.05
C LEU A 124 7.31 7.43 18.28
N GLN A 125 7.09 8.75 18.13
CA GLN A 125 6.61 9.60 19.20
C GLN A 125 5.19 9.22 19.66
N LEU A 126 4.28 8.98 18.73
CA LEU A 126 2.91 8.54 19.04
C LEU A 126 2.92 7.16 19.74
N ALA A 127 3.80 6.25 19.31
CA ALA A 127 4.01 4.98 19.99
C ALA A 127 4.52 5.16 21.42
N ALA A 128 5.50 6.04 21.61
CA ALA A 128 6.05 6.35 22.93
C ALA A 128 4.99 6.93 23.87
N LEU A 129 4.17 7.87 23.40
CA LEU A 129 3.07 8.44 24.16
C LEU A 129 2.01 7.38 24.52
N ALA A 130 1.72 6.45 23.62
CA ALA A 130 0.82 5.33 23.88
C ALA A 130 1.36 4.40 24.98
N LEU A 131 2.67 4.13 24.98
CA LEU A 131 3.34 3.33 25.99
C LEU A 131 3.42 4.03 27.35
N GLN A 132 3.47 5.37 27.38
CA GLN A 132 3.46 6.17 28.62
C GLN A 132 2.05 6.41 29.19
N GLY A 133 1.00 6.15 28.44
CA GLY A 133 -0.38 6.47 28.79
C GLY A 133 -0.92 5.68 30.00
N PRO A 134 -2.03 6.13 30.62
CA PRO A 134 -2.59 5.57 31.84
C PRO A 134 -3.05 4.09 31.71
N ILE A 135 -3.19 3.59 30.51
CA ILE A 135 -3.52 2.17 30.25
C ILE A 135 -2.33 1.26 30.61
N SER A 136 -1.09 1.75 30.49
CA SER A 136 0.11 1.04 30.91
C SER A 136 0.29 1.04 32.43
N MET A 137 -0.25 2.07 33.12
CA MET A 137 -0.12 2.20 34.57
C MET A 137 -1.16 1.41 35.38
N GLN A 138 -2.33 1.06 34.82
CA GLN A 138 -3.41 0.39 35.54
C GLN A 138 -3.40 -1.14 35.49
N GLY A 139 -2.51 -1.76 34.76
CA GLY A 139 -2.40 -3.22 34.72
C GLY A 139 -1.33 -3.67 33.74
N ARG A 140 -0.10 -3.81 34.22
CA ARG A 140 1.00 -4.64 33.67
C ARG A 140 0.69 -5.31 32.31
N LYS A 141 0.35 -4.54 31.27
CA LYS A 141 0.51 -5.06 29.92
C LYS A 141 2.00 -4.97 29.60
N ASP A 142 2.56 -6.11 29.29
CA ASP A 142 3.92 -6.24 28.79
C ASP A 142 4.11 -5.26 27.61
N PRO A 143 5.17 -4.44 27.60
CA PRO A 143 5.48 -3.57 26.46
C PRO A 143 5.36 -4.28 25.12
N ALA A 144 5.81 -5.53 25.01
CA ALA A 144 5.71 -6.34 23.81
C ALA A 144 4.26 -6.47 23.30
N THR A 145 3.29 -6.74 24.17
CA THR A 145 1.86 -6.85 23.79
C THR A 145 1.29 -5.51 23.32
N LEU A 146 1.72 -4.38 23.89
CA LEU A 146 1.30 -3.06 23.43
C LEU A 146 1.92 -2.72 22.09
N ILE A 147 3.19 -3.08 21.89
CA ILE A 147 3.90 -2.90 20.63
C ILE A 147 3.26 -3.76 19.54
N GLU A 148 2.91 -5.01 19.81
CA GLU A 148 2.18 -5.88 18.88
C GLU A 148 0.83 -5.29 18.47
N SER A 149 0.14 -4.62 19.38
CA SER A 149 -1.15 -3.96 19.11
C SER A 149 -1.01 -2.55 18.48
N PHE A 150 0.20 -2.00 18.39
CA PHE A 150 0.43 -0.68 17.78
C PHE A 150 0.33 -0.78 16.26
N THR A 151 -0.81 -0.38 15.74
CA THR A 151 -1.14 -0.37 14.32
C THR A 151 -1.65 1.02 13.93
N GLY A 152 -1.89 1.27 12.65
CA GLY A 152 -2.53 2.50 12.17
C GLY A 152 -3.92 2.75 12.77
N SER A 153 -4.49 1.76 13.44
CA SER A 153 -5.74 1.86 14.21
C SER A 153 -5.58 2.35 15.64
N HIS A 154 -4.34 2.49 16.11
CA HIS A 154 -4.10 3.04 17.43
C HIS A 154 -4.60 4.49 17.48
N ARG A 155 -5.40 4.84 18.52
CA ARG A 155 -6.13 6.12 18.61
C ARG A 155 -5.28 7.34 18.23
N PHE A 156 -4.10 7.48 18.79
CA PHE A 156 -3.25 8.65 18.52
C PHE A 156 -2.74 8.69 17.07
N VAL A 157 -2.40 7.53 16.50
CA VAL A 157 -1.97 7.43 15.10
C VAL A 157 -3.14 7.73 14.17
N LEU A 158 -4.31 7.17 14.50
CA LEU A 158 -5.53 7.37 13.74
C LEU A 158 -5.93 8.86 13.71
N ASP A 159 -6.00 9.52 14.89
CA ASP A 159 -6.37 10.92 14.99
C ASP A 159 -5.41 11.78 14.16
N TYR A 160 -4.09 11.59 14.32
CA TYR A 160 -3.08 12.33 13.57
C TYR A 160 -3.17 12.12 12.05
N LEU A 161 -3.19 10.87 11.60
CA LEU A 161 -3.21 10.57 10.15
C LEU A 161 -4.53 10.97 9.48
N VAL A 162 -5.66 10.95 10.21
CA VAL A 162 -6.94 11.43 9.70
C VAL A 162 -6.92 12.94 9.54
N GLU A 163 -6.60 13.67 10.61
CA GLU A 163 -6.71 15.12 10.65
C GLU A 163 -5.63 15.80 9.78
N GLU A 164 -4.37 15.35 9.90
CA GLU A 164 -3.21 16.00 9.28
C GLU A 164 -2.91 15.50 7.86
N VAL A 165 -3.43 14.34 7.48
CA VAL A 165 -3.11 13.73 6.19
C VAL A 165 -4.35 13.54 5.34
N LEU A 166 -5.31 12.71 5.78
CA LEU A 166 -6.42 12.28 4.94
C LEU A 166 -7.44 13.39 4.69
N GLU A 167 -7.82 14.16 5.73
CA GLU A 167 -8.84 15.21 5.62
C GLU A 167 -8.35 16.44 4.87
N GLN A 168 -7.04 16.63 4.76
CA GLN A 168 -6.43 17.67 3.94
C GLN A 168 -6.51 17.38 2.44
N GLN A 169 -6.81 16.15 2.07
CA GLN A 169 -6.87 15.76 0.65
C GLN A 169 -8.24 16.05 0.04
N SER A 170 -8.25 16.28 -1.28
CA SER A 170 -9.50 16.39 -2.03
C SER A 170 -10.34 15.11 -1.94
N LYS A 171 -11.63 15.20 -2.15
CA LYS A 171 -12.53 14.04 -2.10
C LYS A 171 -12.16 12.95 -3.10
N SER A 172 -11.66 13.33 -4.26
CA SER A 172 -11.17 12.37 -5.28
C SER A 172 -9.97 11.59 -4.78
N ILE A 173 -8.98 12.25 -4.17
CA ILE A 173 -7.80 11.61 -3.57
C ILE A 173 -8.21 10.73 -2.38
N GLN A 174 -9.11 11.21 -1.51
CA GLN A 174 -9.62 10.40 -0.40
C GLN A 174 -10.28 9.11 -0.89
N THR A 175 -11.10 9.19 -1.95
CA THR A 175 -11.75 8.03 -2.55
C THR A 175 -10.72 7.07 -3.16
N PHE A 176 -9.75 7.60 -3.90
CA PHE A 176 -8.63 6.82 -4.45
C PHE A 176 -7.90 6.04 -3.35
N LEU A 177 -7.46 6.72 -2.30
CA LEU A 177 -6.75 6.13 -1.17
C LEU A 177 -7.57 5.02 -0.49
N LEU A 178 -8.85 5.28 -0.23
CA LEU A 178 -9.74 4.30 0.41
C LEU A 178 -9.97 3.07 -0.47
N GLN A 179 -10.26 3.25 -1.75
CA GLN A 179 -10.60 2.11 -2.62
C GLN A 179 -9.40 1.26 -3.02
N THR A 180 -8.19 1.87 -3.10
CA THR A 180 -6.98 1.14 -3.46
C THR A 180 -6.26 0.50 -2.27
N THR A 181 -6.70 0.76 -1.02
CA THR A 181 -6.10 0.15 0.18
C THR A 181 -6.26 -1.38 0.26
N VAL A 182 -7.17 -1.96 -0.53
CA VAL A 182 -7.33 -3.41 -0.65
C VAL A 182 -6.10 -4.08 -1.29
N LEU A 183 -5.21 -3.30 -1.88
CA LEU A 183 -4.01 -3.74 -2.60
C LEU A 183 -2.78 -3.71 -1.70
N LYS A 184 -1.97 -4.76 -1.73
CA LYS A 184 -0.65 -4.78 -1.09
C LYS A 184 0.39 -3.98 -1.88
N ARG A 185 0.26 -3.96 -3.20
CA ARG A 185 1.10 -3.22 -4.15
C ARG A 185 0.21 -2.47 -5.12
N LEU A 186 0.64 -1.30 -5.51
CA LEU A 186 -0.11 -0.38 -6.37
C LEU A 186 0.66 -0.18 -7.67
N THR A 187 -0.05 -0.14 -8.78
CA THR A 187 0.44 0.40 -10.05
C THR A 187 -0.69 1.18 -10.70
N GLY A 188 -0.38 2.16 -11.55
CA GLY A 188 -1.40 3.04 -12.13
C GLY A 188 -2.55 2.28 -12.77
N SER A 189 -2.22 1.31 -13.65
CA SER A 189 -3.24 0.52 -14.37
C SER A 189 -4.09 -0.38 -13.46
N LEU A 190 -3.52 -0.89 -12.35
CA LEU A 190 -4.29 -1.65 -11.36
C LEU A 190 -5.25 -0.73 -10.59
N CYS A 191 -4.78 0.46 -10.19
CA CYS A 191 -5.63 1.45 -9.54
C CYS A 191 -6.79 1.87 -10.46
N ASP A 192 -6.51 2.15 -11.75
CA ASP A 192 -7.53 2.47 -12.74
C ASP A 192 -8.57 1.36 -12.89
N ALA A 193 -8.12 0.09 -12.94
CA ALA A 193 -9.00 -1.05 -13.05
C ALA A 193 -9.95 -1.19 -11.84
N ILE A 194 -9.46 -0.88 -10.63
CA ILE A 194 -10.28 -0.93 -9.41
C ILE A 194 -11.30 0.20 -9.36
N LEU A 195 -10.95 1.39 -9.85
CA LEU A 195 -11.77 2.60 -9.77
C LEU A 195 -12.82 2.69 -10.90
N SER A 196 -12.60 2.01 -12.03
CA SER A 196 -13.34 2.20 -13.28
C SER A 196 -14.86 1.99 -13.22
N ARG A 197 -15.40 1.32 -12.20
CA ARG A 197 -16.86 1.20 -12.00
C ARG A 197 -17.49 2.25 -11.08
N GLY A 198 -16.68 2.93 -10.26
CA GLY A 198 -17.17 4.05 -9.43
C GLY A 198 -17.43 5.33 -10.22
N ALA A 199 -16.81 5.47 -11.39
CA ALA A 199 -16.95 6.65 -12.23
C ALA A 199 -18.26 6.68 -13.07
N GLU A 200 -18.88 5.54 -13.32
CA GLU A 200 -20.16 5.48 -14.06
C GLU A 200 -21.38 5.82 -13.19
N GLU A 201 -21.36 5.45 -11.90
CA GLU A 201 -22.44 5.77 -10.96
C GLU A 201 -22.38 7.22 -10.44
N GLN A 202 -21.18 7.81 -10.32
CA GLN A 202 -21.01 9.19 -9.83
C GLN A 202 -21.21 10.29 -10.90
N ARG A 203 -21.38 9.95 -12.17
CA ARG A 203 -21.69 10.93 -13.24
C ARG A 203 -23.09 11.56 -13.12
N SER A 204 -23.94 11.11 -12.23
CA SER A 204 -25.31 11.63 -12.04
C SER A 204 -25.41 12.78 -11.00
N GLU A 205 -24.34 13.08 -10.23
CA GLU A 205 -24.36 14.13 -9.18
C GLU A 205 -23.23 15.15 -9.35
N TRP A 206 -23.15 15.81 -10.52
CA TRP A 206 -22.21 16.89 -10.77
C TRP A 206 -22.82 18.24 -10.39
N ASP A 207 -22.19 18.95 -9.43
CA ASP A 207 -22.41 20.38 -9.14
C ASP A 207 -21.27 21.23 -9.73
N PRO A 208 -21.55 22.21 -10.64
CA PRO A 208 -20.52 22.89 -11.42
C PRO A 208 -19.84 24.10 -10.75
N ASP A 209 -20.03 24.35 -9.46
CA ASP A 209 -19.65 25.63 -8.86
C ASP A 209 -18.62 25.54 -7.72
N THR A 210 -17.47 24.89 -7.95
CA THR A 210 -16.35 24.98 -6.97
C THR A 210 -15.03 25.24 -7.69
N SER A 211 -14.62 26.49 -7.67
CA SER A 211 -13.29 26.97 -8.08
C SER A 211 -12.27 26.61 -6.98
N ALA A 212 -11.53 25.52 -7.14
CA ALA A 212 -10.36 25.20 -6.33
C ALA A 212 -9.13 24.95 -7.23
N PRO A 213 -7.91 25.32 -6.79
CA PRO A 213 -6.73 25.38 -7.66
C PRO A 213 -6.16 23.98 -7.94
N HIS A 214 -5.76 23.79 -9.19
CA HIS A 214 -4.89 22.77 -9.80
C HIS A 214 -4.75 21.40 -9.14
N LEU A 215 -5.87 20.73 -8.92
CA LEU A 215 -5.92 19.29 -8.64
C LEU A 215 -6.00 18.53 -9.97
N PRO A 216 -5.42 17.30 -10.07
CA PRO A 216 -5.63 16.50 -11.25
C PRO A 216 -7.13 16.40 -11.52
N SER A 217 -7.54 16.77 -12.71
CA SER A 217 -8.92 16.73 -13.15
C SER A 217 -9.51 15.34 -12.88
N SER A 218 -10.82 15.23 -12.79
CA SER A 218 -11.55 13.94 -12.61
C SER A 218 -11.21 12.85 -13.69
N SER A 219 -10.23 13.12 -14.56
CA SER A 219 -9.67 12.25 -15.59
C SER A 219 -8.21 11.88 -15.35
N ALA A 220 -7.60 12.22 -14.19
CA ALA A 220 -6.22 11.83 -13.90
C ALA A 220 -6.10 10.32 -13.83
N SER A 221 -5.07 9.76 -14.49
CA SER A 221 -4.77 8.34 -14.42
C SER A 221 -4.29 7.95 -13.01
N GLY A 222 -4.47 6.67 -12.64
CA GLY A 222 -3.95 6.17 -11.36
C GLY A 222 -2.45 6.40 -11.21
N GLN A 223 -1.68 6.38 -12.30
CA GLN A 223 -0.24 6.67 -12.27
C GLN A 223 0.04 8.13 -11.88
N GLU A 224 -0.67 9.08 -12.46
CA GLU A 224 -0.52 10.51 -12.13
C GLU A 224 -0.86 10.79 -10.67
N ILE A 225 -1.89 10.11 -10.14
CA ILE A 225 -2.26 10.21 -8.73
C ILE A 225 -1.16 9.63 -7.83
N LEU A 226 -0.62 8.44 -8.15
CA LEU A 226 0.47 7.83 -7.37
C LEU A 226 1.72 8.70 -7.36
N GLU A 227 2.10 9.27 -8.49
CA GLU A 227 3.23 10.20 -8.58
C GLU A 227 2.99 11.51 -7.83
N HIS A 228 1.75 12.01 -7.84
CA HIS A 228 1.37 13.15 -7.03
C HIS A 228 1.49 12.83 -5.52
N LEU A 229 0.94 11.70 -5.08
CA LEU A 229 1.01 11.24 -3.68
C LEU A 229 2.46 11.03 -3.23
N GLU A 230 3.32 10.47 -4.08
CA GLU A 230 4.75 10.34 -3.80
C GLU A 230 5.43 11.71 -3.65
N ARG A 231 5.23 12.61 -4.62
CA ARG A 231 5.81 13.96 -4.59
C ARG A 231 5.36 14.77 -3.38
N SER A 232 4.13 14.59 -2.97
CA SER A 232 3.54 15.24 -1.77
C SER A 232 3.85 14.51 -0.48
N ASN A 233 4.72 13.49 -0.49
CA ASN A 233 5.09 12.66 0.67
C ASN A 233 3.88 12.11 1.45
N LEU A 234 2.81 11.72 0.74
CA LEU A 234 1.55 11.25 1.32
C LEU A 234 1.56 9.72 1.59
N PHE A 235 2.61 9.25 2.27
CA PHE A 235 2.74 7.86 2.73
C PHE A 235 2.65 6.80 1.61
N VAL A 236 3.01 7.20 0.38
CA VAL A 236 3.21 6.31 -0.77
C VAL A 236 4.69 6.12 -0.99
N ILE A 237 5.14 4.87 -1.10
CA ILE A 237 6.54 4.49 -1.18
C ILE A 237 6.75 3.74 -2.49
N PRO A 238 7.65 4.20 -3.38
CA PRO A 238 8.00 3.48 -4.58
C PRO A 238 8.76 2.19 -4.23
N LEU A 239 8.51 1.11 -4.97
CA LEU A 239 9.13 -0.20 -4.78
C LEU A 239 10.20 -0.48 -5.83
N ASP A 240 10.27 0.30 -6.90
CA ASP A 240 11.24 0.22 -7.97
C ASP A 240 11.74 1.61 -8.40
N GLU A 241 12.92 1.67 -9.02
CA GLU A 241 13.52 2.92 -9.51
C GLU A 241 12.73 3.52 -10.69
N GLU A 242 11.97 2.70 -11.41
CA GLU A 242 11.16 3.10 -12.55
C GLU A 242 9.78 3.65 -12.14
N ARG A 243 9.50 3.66 -10.83
CA ARG A 243 8.26 4.20 -10.24
C ARG A 243 7.01 3.58 -10.87
N ARG A 244 7.06 2.29 -11.15
CA ARG A 244 5.91 1.52 -11.65
C ARG A 244 5.10 0.91 -10.54
N TRP A 245 5.79 0.44 -9.48
CA TRP A 245 5.16 -0.19 -8.33
C TRP A 245 5.34 0.65 -7.09
N TYR A 246 4.27 0.74 -6.32
CA TYR A 246 4.20 1.49 -5.06
C TYR A 246 3.57 0.63 -3.97
N ARG A 247 3.70 1.06 -2.74
CA ARG A 247 2.91 0.60 -1.60
C ARG A 247 2.58 1.75 -0.68
N TYR A 248 1.57 1.59 0.12
CA TYR A 248 1.36 2.48 1.25
C TYR A 248 2.34 2.17 2.40
N HIS A 249 2.67 3.20 3.18
CA HIS A 249 3.29 3.02 4.49
C HIS A 249 2.37 2.19 5.38
N HIS A 250 2.91 1.26 6.18
CA HIS A 250 2.13 0.26 6.90
C HIS A 250 1.04 0.89 7.79
N LEU A 251 1.38 1.88 8.63
CA LEU A 251 0.41 2.54 9.51
C LEU A 251 -0.70 3.26 8.72
N PHE A 252 -0.37 3.81 7.56
CA PHE A 252 -1.35 4.49 6.71
C PHE A 252 -2.26 3.49 6.00
N ALA A 253 -1.71 2.38 5.53
CA ALA A 253 -2.50 1.27 4.96
C ALA A 253 -3.52 0.72 5.97
N ASP A 254 -3.10 0.49 7.22
CA ASP A 254 -3.97 0.02 8.29
C ASP A 254 -5.10 1.00 8.59
N LEU A 255 -4.79 2.31 8.63
CA LEU A 255 -5.80 3.35 8.82
C LEU A 255 -6.84 3.33 7.69
N LEU A 256 -6.36 3.36 6.43
CA LEU A 256 -7.23 3.39 5.25
C LEU A 256 -8.13 2.16 5.19
N TRP A 257 -7.55 0.98 5.48
CA TRP A 257 -8.29 -0.29 5.54
C TRP A 257 -9.41 -0.25 6.57
N GLN A 258 -9.13 0.21 7.79
CA GLN A 258 -10.14 0.32 8.83
C GLN A 258 -11.22 1.34 8.47
N ARG A 259 -10.82 2.47 7.88
CA ARG A 259 -11.79 3.48 7.45
C ARG A 259 -12.69 2.94 6.34
N LEU A 260 -12.14 2.25 5.33
CA LEU A 260 -12.91 1.58 4.29
C LEU A 260 -13.89 0.57 4.89
N HIS A 261 -13.41 -0.29 5.79
CA HIS A 261 -14.22 -1.33 6.44
C HIS A 261 -15.38 -0.76 7.27
N ARG A 262 -15.17 0.43 7.87
CA ARG A 262 -16.18 1.11 8.67
C ARG A 262 -17.18 1.92 7.84
N THR A 263 -16.74 2.53 6.74
CA THR A 263 -17.54 3.50 5.99
C THR A 263 -18.18 2.90 4.73
N GLN A 264 -17.55 1.91 4.11
CA GLN A 264 -17.95 1.35 2.81
C GLN A 264 -17.69 -0.18 2.72
N PRO A 265 -18.08 -0.99 3.73
CA PRO A 265 -17.78 -2.42 3.76
C PRO A 265 -18.38 -3.18 2.56
N GLU A 266 -19.50 -2.72 2.03
CA GLU A 266 -20.19 -3.31 0.88
C GLU A 266 -19.38 -3.21 -0.43
N GLN A 267 -18.44 -2.28 -0.53
CA GLN A 267 -17.62 -2.13 -1.73
C GLN A 267 -16.44 -3.11 -1.76
N ILE A 268 -15.99 -3.60 -0.61
CA ILE A 268 -14.78 -4.42 -0.47
C ILE A 268 -14.78 -5.65 -1.40
N PRO A 269 -15.85 -6.47 -1.47
CA PRO A 269 -15.87 -7.62 -2.38
C PRO A 269 -15.72 -7.21 -3.84
N GLY A 270 -16.39 -6.13 -4.26
CA GLY A 270 -16.29 -5.61 -5.62
C GLY A 270 -14.91 -5.09 -5.98
N LEU A 271 -14.21 -4.41 -5.03
CA LEU A 271 -12.83 -3.96 -5.20
C LEU A 271 -11.88 -5.16 -5.40
N HIS A 272 -11.99 -6.17 -4.55
CA HIS A 272 -11.22 -7.41 -4.68
C HIS A 272 -11.52 -8.16 -5.99
N GLY A 273 -12.79 -8.23 -6.41
CA GLY A 273 -13.16 -8.87 -7.67
C GLY A 273 -12.49 -8.20 -8.89
N ARG A 274 -12.50 -6.85 -8.95
CA ARG A 274 -11.81 -6.09 -10.00
C ARG A 274 -10.29 -6.28 -9.96
N ALA A 275 -9.70 -6.31 -8.77
CA ALA A 275 -8.28 -6.61 -8.60
C ALA A 275 -7.94 -8.01 -9.12
N SER A 276 -8.74 -9.03 -8.78
CA SER A 276 -8.56 -10.39 -9.27
C SER A 276 -8.56 -10.46 -10.80
N LEU A 277 -9.48 -9.76 -11.46
CA LEU A 277 -9.55 -9.69 -12.92
C LEU A 277 -8.30 -9.08 -13.54
N TRP A 278 -7.85 -7.95 -12.99
CA TRP A 278 -6.65 -7.29 -13.48
C TRP A 278 -5.40 -8.16 -13.30
N TYR A 279 -5.22 -8.76 -12.11
CA TYR A 279 -4.08 -9.63 -11.81
C TYR A 279 -4.01 -10.83 -12.74
N GLU A 280 -5.14 -11.50 -13.02
CA GLU A 280 -5.19 -12.60 -13.99
C GLU A 280 -4.77 -12.15 -15.40
N GLN A 281 -5.34 -11.04 -15.89
CA GLN A 281 -5.05 -10.48 -17.22
C GLN A 281 -3.57 -10.08 -17.39
N ASN A 282 -2.90 -9.76 -16.29
CA ASN A 282 -1.49 -9.35 -16.28
C ASN A 282 -0.54 -10.48 -15.86
N GLY A 283 -1.02 -11.73 -15.73
CA GLY A 283 -0.20 -12.91 -15.46
C GLY A 283 0.16 -13.14 -13.99
N PHE A 284 -0.40 -12.37 -13.06
CA PHE A 284 -0.22 -12.52 -11.61
C PHE A 284 -1.31 -13.43 -11.03
N VAL A 285 -1.29 -14.69 -11.42
CA VAL A 285 -2.39 -15.64 -11.12
C VAL A 285 -2.54 -15.88 -9.62
N ASP A 286 -1.45 -15.90 -8.87
CA ASP A 286 -1.44 -16.17 -7.43
C ASP A 286 -2.16 -15.03 -6.68
N GLU A 287 -1.87 -13.78 -7.03
CA GLU A 287 -2.57 -12.61 -6.51
C GLU A 287 -4.04 -12.59 -6.95
N ALA A 288 -4.32 -13.01 -8.19
CA ALA A 288 -5.70 -13.12 -8.68
C ALA A 288 -6.53 -14.09 -7.82
N ILE A 289 -5.96 -15.23 -7.43
CA ILE A 289 -6.61 -16.21 -6.54
C ILE A 289 -6.85 -15.59 -5.16
N GLU A 290 -5.83 -14.96 -4.56
CA GLU A 290 -5.97 -14.32 -3.24
C GLU A 290 -7.09 -13.27 -3.24
N HIS A 291 -7.18 -12.48 -4.29
CA HIS A 291 -8.21 -11.45 -4.42
C HIS A 291 -9.60 -12.05 -4.71
N ALA A 292 -9.71 -13.11 -5.50
CA ALA A 292 -10.97 -13.81 -5.73
C ALA A 292 -11.52 -14.43 -4.43
N LEU A 293 -10.66 -15.03 -3.60
CA LEU A 293 -11.04 -15.55 -2.29
C LEU A 293 -11.56 -14.45 -1.35
N ARG A 294 -10.89 -13.28 -1.33
CA ARG A 294 -11.31 -12.13 -0.51
C ARG A 294 -12.57 -11.45 -1.03
N ALA A 295 -12.85 -11.58 -2.33
CA ALA A 295 -14.10 -11.14 -2.94
C ALA A 295 -15.27 -12.09 -2.65
N GLU A 296 -14.99 -13.24 -2.01
CA GLU A 296 -15.92 -14.35 -1.83
C GLU A 296 -16.46 -14.89 -3.18
N ASP A 297 -15.77 -14.59 -4.28
CA ASP A 297 -16.04 -15.18 -5.60
C ASP A 297 -15.38 -16.56 -5.70
N PHE A 298 -15.93 -17.50 -4.94
CA PHE A 298 -15.38 -18.84 -4.82
C PHE A 298 -15.45 -19.64 -6.12
N GLY A 299 -16.36 -19.31 -7.02
CA GLY A 299 -16.45 -19.90 -8.34
C GLY A 299 -15.20 -19.59 -9.16
N ARG A 300 -14.90 -18.29 -9.27
CA ARG A 300 -13.72 -17.77 -9.94
C ARG A 300 -12.42 -18.23 -9.28
N ALA A 301 -12.36 -18.18 -7.94
CA ALA A 301 -11.18 -18.65 -7.21
C ALA A 301 -10.88 -20.12 -7.52
N ALA A 302 -11.91 -20.97 -7.53
CA ALA A 302 -11.75 -22.39 -7.86
C ALA A 302 -11.29 -22.63 -9.31
N ASP A 303 -11.78 -21.85 -10.28
CA ASP A 303 -11.35 -21.95 -11.68
C ASP A 303 -9.86 -21.59 -11.83
N LEU A 304 -9.41 -20.53 -11.16
CA LEU A 304 -8.00 -20.10 -11.16
C LEU A 304 -7.10 -21.11 -10.45
N VAL A 305 -7.52 -21.65 -9.30
CA VAL A 305 -6.78 -22.69 -8.56
C VAL A 305 -6.67 -23.95 -9.41
N GLU A 306 -7.75 -24.39 -10.08
CA GLU A 306 -7.75 -25.56 -10.93
C GLU A 306 -6.74 -25.41 -12.09
N GLY A 307 -6.70 -24.24 -12.73
CA GLY A 307 -5.73 -23.93 -13.78
C GLY A 307 -4.26 -23.91 -13.31
N ARG A 308 -4.01 -23.69 -12.00
CA ARG A 308 -2.65 -23.62 -11.41
C ARG A 308 -2.22 -24.90 -10.71
N ALA A 309 -3.16 -25.77 -10.36
CA ALA A 309 -2.94 -26.91 -9.48
C ALA A 309 -1.82 -27.85 -9.95
N GLU A 310 -1.79 -28.23 -11.23
CA GLU A 310 -0.76 -29.12 -11.79
C GLU A 310 0.64 -28.48 -11.71
N THR A 311 0.75 -27.20 -12.04
CA THR A 311 2.02 -26.47 -12.00
C THR A 311 2.59 -26.42 -10.59
N LEU A 312 1.75 -26.04 -9.60
CA LEU A 312 2.15 -25.94 -8.18
C LEU A 312 2.51 -27.30 -7.61
N TRP A 313 1.77 -28.34 -8.00
CA TRP A 313 2.09 -29.70 -7.58
C TRP A 313 3.44 -30.17 -8.12
N GLY A 314 3.71 -29.90 -9.41
CA GLY A 314 4.97 -30.25 -10.07
C GLY A 314 6.17 -29.44 -9.58
N SER A 315 5.99 -28.19 -9.17
CA SER A 315 7.06 -27.33 -8.65
C SER A 315 7.38 -27.52 -7.16
N GLY A 316 6.62 -28.37 -6.45
CA GLY A 316 6.84 -28.61 -5.02
C GLY A 316 6.14 -27.59 -4.09
N GLU A 317 5.22 -26.78 -4.61
CA GLU A 317 4.47 -25.76 -3.86
C GLU A 317 3.13 -26.28 -3.30
N GLN A 318 3.10 -27.57 -2.88
CA GLN A 318 1.88 -28.23 -2.40
C GLN A 318 1.24 -27.51 -1.20
N ILE A 319 2.05 -26.92 -0.32
CA ILE A 319 1.54 -26.21 0.88
C ILE A 319 0.68 -25.01 0.45
N ARG A 320 1.10 -24.26 -0.57
CA ARG A 320 0.34 -23.12 -1.09
C ARG A 320 -0.98 -23.58 -1.72
N LEU A 321 -0.93 -24.62 -2.55
CA LEU A 321 -2.12 -25.19 -3.16
C LEU A 321 -3.11 -25.67 -2.09
N GLN A 322 -2.62 -26.37 -1.06
CA GLN A 322 -3.46 -26.84 0.02
C GLN A 322 -4.12 -25.68 0.78
N GLY A 323 -3.39 -24.60 1.06
CA GLY A 323 -3.96 -23.40 1.71
C GLY A 323 -5.09 -22.77 0.89
N TRP A 324 -5.00 -22.75 -0.44
CA TRP A 324 -6.11 -22.26 -1.28
C TRP A 324 -7.28 -23.23 -1.32
N LEU A 325 -7.04 -24.55 -1.35
CA LEU A 325 -8.09 -25.56 -1.31
C LEU A 325 -8.86 -25.54 0.02
N GLU A 326 -8.18 -25.27 1.13
CA GLU A 326 -8.78 -25.11 2.46
C GLU A 326 -9.58 -23.79 2.60
N ALA A 327 -9.18 -22.74 1.86
CA ALA A 327 -9.90 -21.47 1.82
C ALA A 327 -11.17 -21.51 0.95
N LEU A 328 -11.30 -22.50 0.06
CA LEU A 328 -12.49 -22.68 -0.76
C LEU A 328 -13.58 -23.44 0.01
N PRO A 329 -14.87 -23.09 -0.16
CA PRO A 329 -15.98 -23.88 0.35
C PRO A 329 -15.92 -25.32 -0.18
N ALA A 330 -16.21 -26.27 0.69
CA ALA A 330 -16.16 -27.70 0.35
C ALA A 330 -17.00 -28.04 -0.89
N GLU A 331 -18.13 -27.36 -1.11
CA GLU A 331 -18.95 -27.52 -2.30
C GLU A 331 -18.21 -27.19 -3.59
N GLN A 332 -17.39 -26.13 -3.58
CA GLN A 332 -16.61 -25.71 -4.74
C GLN A 332 -15.51 -26.73 -5.06
N VAL A 333 -14.84 -27.25 -4.04
CA VAL A 333 -13.85 -28.32 -4.21
C VAL A 333 -14.52 -29.62 -4.68
N CYS A 334 -15.59 -30.07 -3.99
CA CYS A 334 -16.29 -31.33 -4.30
C CYS A 334 -17.03 -31.34 -5.65
N SER A 335 -17.28 -30.17 -6.24
CA SER A 335 -17.90 -30.08 -7.59
C SER A 335 -16.90 -30.26 -8.72
N ARG A 336 -15.57 -30.16 -8.43
CA ARG A 336 -14.48 -30.22 -9.40
C ARG A 336 -13.59 -31.43 -9.14
N PRO A 337 -13.63 -32.47 -10.00
CA PRO A 337 -12.87 -33.71 -9.79
C PRO A 337 -11.38 -33.51 -9.61
N GLN A 338 -10.77 -32.60 -10.37
CA GLN A 338 -9.35 -32.31 -10.30
C GLN A 338 -8.95 -31.69 -8.95
N LEU A 339 -9.72 -30.74 -8.44
CA LEU A 339 -9.47 -30.15 -7.12
C LEU A 339 -9.63 -31.17 -6.00
N CYS A 340 -10.64 -32.06 -6.08
CA CYS A 340 -10.82 -33.14 -5.11
C CYS A 340 -9.60 -34.06 -5.05
N ILE A 341 -8.97 -34.39 -6.20
CA ILE A 341 -7.79 -35.24 -6.26
C ILE A 341 -6.59 -34.55 -5.58
N PHE A 342 -6.31 -33.29 -5.89
CA PHE A 342 -5.22 -32.55 -5.27
C PHE A 342 -5.45 -32.36 -3.76
N HIS A 343 -6.69 -32.11 -3.36
CA HIS A 343 -7.06 -32.02 -1.96
C HIS A 343 -6.85 -33.35 -1.22
N ALA A 344 -7.26 -34.46 -1.83
CA ALA A 344 -7.03 -35.80 -1.28
C ALA A 344 -5.54 -36.12 -1.12
N TRP A 345 -4.70 -35.76 -2.08
CA TRP A 345 -3.25 -35.95 -1.98
C TRP A 345 -2.63 -35.13 -0.85
N GLY A 346 -3.05 -33.87 -0.67
CA GLY A 346 -2.61 -33.03 0.44
C GLY A 346 -3.00 -33.61 1.80
N LEU A 347 -4.25 -34.08 1.94
CA LEU A 347 -4.75 -34.73 3.14
C LEU A 347 -4.01 -36.06 3.43
N PHE A 348 -3.73 -36.85 2.40
CA PHE A 348 -2.96 -38.09 2.53
C PHE A 348 -1.53 -37.81 3.01
N ALA A 349 -0.85 -36.82 2.40
CA ALA A 349 0.50 -36.43 2.78
C ALA A 349 0.59 -35.90 4.24
N SER A 350 -0.49 -35.29 4.73
CA SER A 350 -0.61 -34.85 6.14
C SER A 350 -1.07 -35.94 7.12
N GLY A 351 -1.25 -37.20 6.65
CA GLY A 351 -1.64 -38.35 7.47
C GLY A 351 -3.15 -38.44 7.75
N GLN A 352 -3.98 -37.64 7.10
CA GLN A 352 -5.44 -37.61 7.26
C GLN A 352 -6.14 -38.58 6.29
N GLN A 353 -5.90 -39.87 6.41
CA GLN A 353 -6.35 -40.90 5.45
C GLN A 353 -7.86 -40.91 5.25
N SER A 354 -8.67 -40.88 6.32
CA SER A 354 -10.13 -40.94 6.19
C SER A 354 -10.72 -39.71 5.46
N ALA A 355 -10.14 -38.53 5.67
CA ALA A 355 -10.53 -37.32 4.96
C ALA A 355 -10.13 -37.37 3.48
N ALA A 356 -8.95 -37.93 3.18
CA ALA A 356 -8.49 -38.17 1.81
C ALA A 356 -9.44 -39.11 1.05
N GLU A 357 -9.87 -40.23 1.66
CA GLU A 357 -10.86 -41.14 1.09
C GLU A 357 -12.20 -40.45 0.80
N GLN A 358 -12.69 -39.61 1.68
CA GLN A 358 -13.91 -38.85 1.47
C GLN A 358 -13.79 -37.89 0.28
N SER A 359 -12.63 -37.22 0.13
CA SER A 359 -12.35 -36.33 -0.98
C SER A 359 -12.28 -37.09 -2.32
N LEU A 360 -11.69 -38.29 -2.35
CA LEU A 360 -11.67 -39.13 -3.54
C LEU A 360 -13.07 -39.61 -3.93
N GLN A 361 -13.89 -40.02 -2.95
CA GLN A 361 -15.28 -40.38 -3.19
C GLN A 361 -16.12 -39.19 -3.73
N ALA A 362 -15.78 -37.98 -3.32
CA ALA A 362 -16.40 -36.77 -3.87
C ALA A 362 -15.97 -36.55 -5.33
N ALA A 363 -14.70 -36.82 -5.68
CA ALA A 363 -14.22 -36.76 -7.05
C ALA A 363 -14.94 -37.77 -7.96
N GLU A 364 -15.11 -39.01 -7.53
CA GLU A 364 -15.84 -40.03 -8.28
C GLU A 364 -17.30 -39.60 -8.55
N ARG A 365 -18.00 -39.12 -7.51
CA ARG A 365 -19.36 -38.60 -7.64
C ARG A 365 -19.46 -37.38 -8.56
N ALA A 366 -18.45 -36.53 -8.59
CA ALA A 366 -18.40 -35.38 -9.49
C ALA A 366 -18.18 -35.83 -10.96
N LEU A 367 -17.31 -36.81 -11.18
CA LEU A 367 -17.08 -37.43 -12.52
C LEU A 367 -18.35 -38.08 -13.08
N ASP A 368 -19.10 -38.82 -12.25
CA ASP A 368 -20.34 -39.48 -12.66
C ASP A 368 -21.41 -38.42 -13.05
N ARG A 369 -21.45 -37.28 -12.37
CA ARG A 369 -22.36 -36.19 -12.71
C ARG A 369 -21.99 -35.49 -14.02
N THR A 370 -20.71 -35.37 -14.33
CA THR A 370 -20.25 -34.80 -15.62
C THR A 370 -20.48 -35.77 -16.77
N ALA A 371 -20.19 -37.05 -16.58
CA ALA A 371 -20.45 -38.10 -17.58
C ALA A 371 -21.94 -38.25 -17.94
N GLY A 372 -22.85 -38.05 -16.96
CA GLY A 372 -24.30 -38.05 -17.19
C GLY A 372 -24.85 -36.83 -17.94
N ARG A 373 -24.08 -35.76 -18.02
CA ARG A 373 -24.43 -34.50 -18.77
C ARG A 373 -23.85 -34.48 -20.20
N GLU A 374 -22.83 -35.27 -20.51
CA GLU A 374 -22.13 -35.27 -21.82
C GLU A 374 -22.86 -36.06 -22.93
N THR A 375 -24.05 -36.57 -22.69
CA THR A 375 -24.86 -37.17 -23.77
C THR A 375 -25.40 -36.18 -24.78
N ASP A 376 -25.25 -34.84 -24.54
CA ASP A 376 -25.80 -33.79 -25.40
C ASP A 376 -24.84 -32.71 -25.89
N ALA A 377 -23.51 -32.79 -25.68
CA ALA A 377 -22.56 -31.79 -26.15
C ALA A 377 -21.20 -32.41 -26.58
N ALA A 378 -20.60 -31.86 -27.63
CA ALA A 378 -19.38 -32.34 -28.33
C ALA A 378 -18.13 -32.47 -27.41
N PRO A 379 -17.14 -33.31 -27.76
CA PRO A 379 -16.13 -33.82 -26.84
C PRO A 379 -15.09 -32.74 -26.47
N ALA A 380 -15.03 -32.40 -25.19
CA ALA A 380 -13.96 -31.62 -24.60
C ALA A 380 -12.72 -32.51 -24.37
N LYS A 381 -11.55 -31.95 -24.49
CA LYS A 381 -10.22 -32.58 -24.44
C LYS A 381 -10.07 -33.51 -23.22
N ARG A 382 -9.87 -34.78 -23.47
CA ARG A 382 -9.45 -35.74 -22.42
C ARG A 382 -8.06 -35.39 -21.93
N VAL A 383 -7.95 -35.04 -20.67
CA VAL A 383 -6.66 -35.00 -19.95
C VAL A 383 -6.20 -36.44 -19.75
N HIS A 384 -5.15 -36.81 -20.45
CA HIS A 384 -4.53 -38.12 -20.33
C HIS A 384 -3.56 -38.10 -19.15
N MET A 385 -4.00 -38.51 -17.97
CA MET A 385 -3.08 -38.83 -16.87
C MET A 385 -2.46 -40.21 -17.09
N PRO A 386 -1.13 -40.36 -17.01
CA PRO A 386 -0.51 -41.66 -17.14
C PRO A 386 -0.83 -42.53 -15.91
N VAL A 387 -1.53 -43.63 -16.13
CA VAL A 387 -1.90 -44.65 -15.13
C VAL A 387 -0.66 -45.26 -14.43
N SER A 388 0.56 -45.00 -14.96
CA SER A 388 1.83 -45.45 -14.38
C SER A 388 2.18 -44.85 -12.99
N ASP A 389 1.59 -43.72 -12.61
CA ASP A 389 1.92 -43.07 -11.33
C ASP A 389 1.03 -43.57 -10.18
N MET A 390 -0.17 -44.06 -10.47
CA MET A 390 -1.02 -44.70 -9.44
C MET A 390 -0.44 -46.02 -8.92
N THR A 391 0.20 -46.81 -9.81
CA THR A 391 0.83 -48.07 -9.42
C THR A 391 2.12 -47.90 -8.62
N LYS A 392 2.83 -46.77 -8.79
CA LYS A 392 4.02 -46.44 -7.99
C LYS A 392 3.68 -46.02 -6.56
N ILE A 393 2.50 -45.41 -6.35
CA ILE A 393 2.04 -45.00 -5.03
C ILE A 393 1.53 -46.15 -4.21
N GLN A 394 0.83 -47.11 -4.83
CA GLN A 394 0.42 -48.37 -4.17
C GLN A 394 1.59 -49.26 -3.79
N GLY A 395 2.67 -49.27 -4.59
CA GLY A 395 3.89 -50.03 -4.29
C GLY A 395 4.76 -49.47 -3.16
N ARG A 396 4.63 -48.16 -2.82
CA ARG A 396 5.35 -47.52 -1.70
C ARG A 396 4.60 -47.56 -0.38
N ALA A 397 3.32 -47.84 -0.39
CA ALA A 397 2.51 -47.99 0.85
C ALA A 397 2.53 -49.43 1.39
N ALA A 398 3.14 -50.40 0.65
CA ALA A 398 3.25 -51.79 1.03
C ALA A 398 4.69 -52.24 1.41
N ALA A 399 5.64 -51.31 1.48
CA ALA A 399 7.00 -51.48 2.00
C ALA A 399 7.25 -50.52 3.17
#